data_b08d404596aa5b24b57245873de46155
#
_entry.id   b08d404596aa5b24b57245873de46155
#
_cell.length_a   1.000
_cell.length_b   1.000
_cell.length_c   1.000
_cell.angle_alpha   90.00
_cell.angle_beta   90.00
_cell.angle_gamma   90.00
#
_symmetry.space_group_name_H-M   'P 1'
#
loop_
_entity.id
_entity.type
_entity.pdbx_description
1 polymer ?
#
loop_
_entity_poly.entity_id
_entity_poly.type
_entity_poly.pdbx_seq_one_letter_code
_entity_poly.pdbx_strand_id
1 'polypeptide(L)'
;MYKLPISALICSFLVTTGAVLAQPDFQPLPDLGDTSGQIFTPEHDRKLGTEFMRLIRQEGLVLDDEEVTRYLRKVGRKLALNSENPGHGFTFFLVNDKRINAFAGPGGYIGVNVVLFTDAERESELAGVLAHEIAHVTQRHLARAFDTADKLSLANTAALLAAILIGTQDGQAGAAALTAASALSIQPQINFTRANEKEADRVGIRALAGAGYDPHGMAGFFEKLQKNAKLYGTRPPEFLSTHPVTINRIAEATSRAEAYPAVEQTDEREFQLMRAKLRVAGYESPRQVLLDFQRYHGDGGGSGEVERYEYALLLAATKQHARAAEVMRRLHAGDRDRLAYRLGLGRILAEDGKLEPALSMYRESLELYPDEIIVILPYANTLMTAGKNEEAY
;
A
#
# COMPACT_ATOMS: atom_id res chain seq x y z
N MET A 1 -72.56 -45.56 -12.93
CA MET A 1 -71.34 -46.16 -12.39
C MET A 1 -70.13 -45.72 -13.28
N TYR A 2 -69.43 -44.66 -12.88
CA TYR A 2 -68.20 -44.22 -13.54
C TYR A 2 -67.11 -44.16 -12.47
N LYS A 3 -66.04 -44.94 -12.66
CA LYS A 3 -64.84 -44.98 -11.82
C LYS A 3 -63.88 -43.95 -12.36
N LEU A 4 -63.46 -43.00 -11.58
CA LEU A 4 -62.33 -42.10 -11.84
C LEU A 4 -60.99 -42.74 -11.35
N PRO A 5 -59.92 -42.65 -12.09
CA PRO A 5 -58.59 -43.06 -11.61
C PRO A 5 -57.91 -41.92 -10.83
N ILE A 6 -57.35 -42.27 -9.69
CA ILE A 6 -56.51 -41.41 -8.87
C ILE A 6 -55.11 -41.40 -9.48
N SER A 7 -54.69 -40.25 -10.02
CA SER A 7 -53.32 -40.01 -10.45
C SER A 7 -52.49 -39.54 -9.26
N ALA A 8 -51.58 -40.38 -8.82
CA ALA A 8 -50.60 -40.06 -7.80
C ALA A 8 -49.51 -39.11 -8.35
N LEU A 9 -49.45 -37.89 -7.84
CA LEU A 9 -48.43 -36.91 -8.13
C LEU A 9 -47.21 -37.20 -7.23
N ILE A 10 -46.13 -37.76 -7.79
CA ILE A 10 -44.86 -37.94 -7.06
C ILE A 10 -44.08 -36.64 -7.17
N CYS A 11 -44.05 -35.83 -6.10
CA CYS A 11 -43.11 -34.73 -5.96
C CYS A 11 -41.74 -35.26 -5.58
N SER A 12 -40.81 -35.27 -6.55
CA SER A 12 -39.37 -35.53 -6.31
C SER A 12 -38.77 -34.30 -5.68
N PHE A 13 -38.46 -34.35 -4.38
CA PHE A 13 -37.63 -33.35 -3.71
C PHE A 13 -36.17 -33.61 -4.08
N LEU A 14 -35.57 -32.77 -4.94
CA LEU A 14 -34.14 -32.70 -5.12
C LEU A 14 -33.51 -31.98 -3.92
N VAL A 15 -32.95 -32.75 -2.99
CA VAL A 15 -32.10 -32.22 -1.93
C VAL A 15 -30.74 -31.96 -2.51
N THR A 16 -30.45 -30.71 -2.86
CA THR A 16 -29.09 -30.27 -3.17
C THR A 16 -28.31 -30.17 -1.86
N THR A 17 -27.52 -31.18 -1.55
CA THR A 17 -26.52 -31.10 -0.48
C THR A 17 -25.42 -30.16 -0.94
N GLY A 18 -25.51 -28.88 -0.59
CA GLY A 18 -24.41 -27.95 -0.66
C GLY A 18 -23.33 -28.43 0.30
N ALA A 19 -22.19 -28.83 -0.21
CA ALA A 19 -21.00 -29.07 0.60
C ALA A 19 -20.59 -27.74 1.22
N VAL A 20 -20.94 -27.52 2.49
CA VAL A 20 -20.34 -26.46 3.30
C VAL A 20 -18.90 -26.87 3.51
N LEU A 21 -17.97 -26.26 2.77
CA LEU A 21 -16.55 -26.33 3.07
C LEU A 21 -16.38 -25.70 4.45
N ALA A 22 -16.21 -26.53 5.48
CA ALA A 22 -15.88 -26.10 6.82
C ALA A 22 -14.57 -25.31 6.73
N GLN A 23 -14.63 -24.01 6.94
CA GLN A 23 -13.43 -23.24 7.25
C GLN A 23 -12.84 -23.83 8.56
N PRO A 24 -11.54 -24.08 8.63
CA PRO A 24 -10.95 -24.54 9.87
C PRO A 24 -11.22 -23.51 10.96
N ASP A 25 -11.97 -23.91 11.97
CA ASP A 25 -12.25 -23.14 13.19
C ASP A 25 -10.93 -22.93 13.93
N PHE A 26 -10.24 -21.84 13.63
CA PHE A 26 -9.08 -21.42 14.38
C PHE A 26 -9.55 -20.75 15.67
N GLN A 27 -9.66 -21.53 16.73
CA GLN A 27 -9.72 -20.93 18.07
C GLN A 27 -8.40 -20.22 18.34
N PRO A 28 -8.42 -18.92 18.70
CA PRO A 28 -7.21 -18.24 19.12
C PRO A 28 -6.63 -19.00 20.33
N LEU A 29 -5.33 -19.31 20.27
CA LEU A 29 -4.64 -19.91 21.39
C LEU A 29 -4.77 -18.97 22.61
N PRO A 30 -4.97 -19.50 23.82
CA PRO A 30 -5.00 -18.68 25.02
C PRO A 30 -3.72 -17.86 25.13
N ASP A 31 -3.87 -16.58 25.40
CA ASP A 31 -2.75 -15.69 25.73
C ASP A 31 -2.13 -16.19 27.04
N LEU A 32 -0.97 -16.83 26.96
CA LEU A 32 -0.24 -17.38 28.11
C LEU A 32 0.52 -16.31 28.91
N GLY A 33 0.16 -15.01 28.72
CA GLY A 33 0.73 -13.91 29.47
C GLY A 33 2.00 -13.38 28.81
N ASP A 34 1.82 -12.48 27.84
CA ASP A 34 2.90 -11.67 27.29
C ASP A 34 3.38 -10.66 28.33
N THR A 35 4.58 -10.86 28.90
CA THR A 35 5.19 -9.93 29.85
C THR A 35 5.51 -8.56 29.22
N SER A 36 5.62 -8.46 27.91
CA SER A 36 5.84 -7.20 27.17
C SER A 36 4.68 -6.22 27.33
N GLY A 37 3.50 -6.68 27.73
CA GLY A 37 2.33 -5.85 28.02
C GLY A 37 2.45 -4.93 29.23
N GLN A 38 3.41 -5.17 30.12
CA GLN A 38 3.61 -4.34 31.34
C GLN A 38 4.41 -3.06 31.04
N ILE A 39 5.34 -3.09 30.10
CA ILE A 39 6.22 -1.99 29.75
C ILE A 39 5.70 -1.25 28.49
N PHE A 40 5.27 -1.98 27.47
CA PHE A 40 4.79 -1.45 26.22
C PHE A 40 3.25 -1.49 26.16
N THR A 41 2.61 -0.61 26.93
CA THR A 41 1.14 -0.51 26.93
C THR A 41 0.62 0.05 25.59
N PRO A 42 -0.63 -0.22 25.18
CA PRO A 42 -1.22 0.36 23.98
C PRO A 42 -1.20 1.90 23.96
N GLU A 43 -1.25 2.54 25.14
CA GLU A 43 -1.14 4.00 25.25
C GLU A 43 0.29 4.49 24.99
N HIS A 44 1.28 3.79 25.54
CA HIS A 44 2.69 4.08 25.30
C HIS A 44 3.04 3.92 23.81
N ASP A 45 2.58 2.83 23.21
CA ASP A 45 2.77 2.55 21.76
C ASP A 45 2.18 3.66 20.88
N ARG A 46 0.95 4.13 21.18
CA ARG A 46 0.34 5.25 20.47
C ARG A 46 1.11 6.55 20.61
N LYS A 47 1.57 6.88 21.83
CA LYS A 47 2.39 8.09 22.08
C LYS A 47 3.71 8.01 21.31
N LEU A 48 4.36 6.87 21.34
CA LEU A 48 5.60 6.63 20.60
C LEU A 48 5.38 6.74 19.10
N GLY A 49 4.28 6.17 18.58
CA GLY A 49 3.90 6.28 17.17
C GLY A 49 3.63 7.71 16.72
N THR A 50 2.97 8.51 17.58
CA THR A 50 2.72 9.92 17.29
C THR A 50 4.03 10.70 17.17
N GLU A 51 4.96 10.49 18.11
CA GLU A 51 6.27 11.15 18.09
C GLU A 51 7.14 10.69 16.92
N PHE A 52 7.14 9.40 16.63
CA PHE A 52 7.77 8.80 15.45
C PHE A 52 7.28 9.45 14.15
N MET A 53 5.96 9.55 13.97
CA MET A 53 5.38 10.15 12.77
C MET A 53 5.64 11.64 12.66
N ARG A 54 5.70 12.35 13.80
CA ARG A 54 6.09 13.77 13.85
C ARG A 54 7.50 13.98 13.32
N LEU A 55 8.44 13.14 13.73
CA LEU A 55 9.83 13.19 13.27
C LEU A 55 9.95 12.92 11.78
N ILE A 56 9.28 11.86 11.29
CA ILE A 56 9.30 11.50 9.86
C ILE A 56 8.78 12.64 8.98
N ARG A 57 7.70 13.31 9.42
CA ARG A 57 7.16 14.48 8.70
C ARG A 57 8.10 15.67 8.74
N GLN A 58 8.75 15.93 9.88
CA GLN A 58 9.71 17.01 10.00
C GLN A 58 10.93 16.84 9.10
N GLU A 59 11.37 15.59 8.88
CA GLU A 59 12.46 15.25 7.96
C GLU A 59 12.02 15.28 6.47
N GLY A 60 10.75 15.58 6.18
CA GLY A 60 10.24 15.64 4.80
C GLY A 60 10.21 14.28 4.09
N LEU A 61 10.18 13.18 4.84
CA LEU A 61 10.25 11.83 4.29
C LEU A 61 8.88 11.29 3.83
N VAL A 62 7.78 11.94 4.24
CA VAL A 62 6.44 11.56 3.78
C VAL A 62 6.20 12.12 2.38
N LEU A 63 5.78 11.28 1.46
CA LEU A 63 5.29 11.73 0.17
C LEU A 63 3.81 12.12 0.29
N ASP A 64 3.51 13.40 0.09
CA ASP A 64 2.16 13.96 0.13
C ASP A 64 1.46 13.80 -1.24
N ASP A 65 1.09 12.57 -1.59
CA ASP A 65 0.17 12.28 -2.68
C ASP A 65 -1.09 11.63 -2.11
N GLU A 66 -2.11 12.45 -1.87
CA GLU A 66 -3.35 11.99 -1.22
C GLU A 66 -4.13 10.96 -2.05
N GLU A 67 -4.03 10.98 -3.39
CA GLU A 67 -4.69 10.00 -4.24
C GLU A 67 -4.07 8.61 -4.06
N VAL A 68 -2.73 8.52 -4.12
CA VAL A 68 -2.03 7.24 -3.91
C VAL A 68 -2.12 6.80 -2.45
N THR A 69 -2.04 7.75 -1.49
CA THR A 69 -2.17 7.45 -0.06
C THR A 69 -3.57 6.92 0.27
N ARG A 70 -4.62 7.50 -0.34
CA ARG A 70 -6.00 6.98 -0.21
C ARG A 70 -6.10 5.55 -0.72
N TYR A 71 -5.52 5.27 -1.87
CA TYR A 71 -5.48 3.91 -2.42
C TYR A 71 -4.75 2.95 -1.47
N LEU A 72 -3.57 3.33 -0.97
CA LEU A 72 -2.80 2.53 -0.01
C LEU A 72 -3.60 2.26 1.28
N ARG A 73 -4.30 3.28 1.80
CA ARG A 73 -5.21 3.14 2.95
C ARG A 73 -6.38 2.19 2.66
N LYS A 74 -6.93 2.21 1.45
CA LYS A 74 -8.01 1.28 1.02
C LYS A 74 -7.53 -0.17 1.08
N VAL A 75 -6.39 -0.47 0.47
CA VAL A 75 -5.78 -1.82 0.49
C VAL A 75 -5.44 -2.23 1.93
N GLY A 76 -4.76 -1.35 2.67
CA GLY A 76 -4.35 -1.62 4.05
C GLY A 76 -5.53 -1.86 5.00
N ARG A 77 -6.60 -1.07 4.90
CA ARG A 77 -7.82 -1.28 5.70
C ARG A 77 -8.50 -2.62 5.40
N LYS A 78 -8.57 -3.00 4.11
CA LYS A 78 -9.14 -4.29 3.70
C LYS A 78 -8.38 -5.45 4.33
N LEU A 79 -7.04 -5.36 4.37
CA LEU A 79 -6.18 -6.34 5.02
C LEU A 79 -6.32 -6.32 6.55
N ALA A 80 -6.32 -5.14 7.17
CA ALA A 80 -6.45 -4.96 8.61
C ALA A 80 -7.76 -5.55 9.16
N LEU A 81 -8.86 -5.39 8.44
CA LEU A 81 -10.17 -5.98 8.80
C LEU A 81 -10.15 -7.52 8.76
N ASN A 82 -9.23 -8.13 8.02
CA ASN A 82 -9.03 -9.58 7.93
C ASN A 82 -7.81 -10.07 8.73
N SER A 83 -7.20 -9.20 9.55
CA SER A 83 -6.10 -9.54 10.43
C SER A 83 -6.57 -10.15 11.76
N GLU A 84 -5.65 -10.64 12.57
CA GLU A 84 -5.98 -11.20 13.90
C GLU A 84 -6.44 -10.13 14.91
N ASN A 85 -6.22 -8.84 14.64
CA ASN A 85 -6.69 -7.73 15.48
C ASN A 85 -7.34 -6.62 14.63
N PRO A 86 -8.57 -6.81 14.13
CA PRO A 86 -9.27 -5.82 13.29
C PRO A 86 -9.54 -4.48 13.98
N GLY A 87 -9.56 -4.46 15.31
CA GLY A 87 -9.77 -3.25 16.12
C GLY A 87 -8.53 -2.39 16.32
N HIS A 88 -7.37 -2.86 15.90
CA HIS A 88 -6.14 -2.07 15.98
C HIS A 88 -6.18 -0.91 14.96
N GLY A 89 -5.82 0.29 15.40
CA GLY A 89 -5.74 1.46 14.53
C GLY A 89 -4.47 1.40 13.67
N PHE A 90 -4.65 1.39 12.35
CA PHE A 90 -3.53 1.45 11.40
C PHE A 90 -3.51 2.76 10.63
N THR A 91 -2.31 3.28 10.40
CA THR A 91 -2.07 4.45 9.55
C THR A 91 -1.05 4.11 8.48
N PHE A 92 -1.49 4.13 7.22
CA PHE A 92 -0.66 3.83 6.06
C PHE A 92 -0.20 5.14 5.41
N PHE A 93 1.08 5.22 5.05
CA PHE A 93 1.68 6.38 4.41
C PHE A 93 2.79 5.99 3.43
N LEU A 94 3.05 6.87 2.46
CA LEU A 94 4.12 6.71 1.49
C LEU A 94 5.39 7.39 1.99
N VAL A 95 6.52 6.74 1.76
CA VAL A 95 7.85 7.28 2.07
C VAL A 95 8.55 7.61 0.76
N ASN A 96 9.02 8.86 0.64
CA ASN A 96 9.80 9.33 -0.51
C ASN A 96 11.25 8.82 -0.42
N ASP A 97 11.42 7.53 -0.62
CA ASP A 97 12.74 6.87 -0.60
C ASP A 97 12.91 5.99 -1.83
N LYS A 98 14.11 6.00 -2.41
CA LYS A 98 14.47 5.24 -3.63
C LYS A 98 14.84 3.78 -3.35
N ARG A 99 14.84 3.34 -2.10
CA ARG A 99 15.11 1.95 -1.71
C ARG A 99 13.81 1.14 -1.70
N ILE A 100 13.88 -0.13 -2.07
CA ILE A 100 12.75 -1.05 -1.92
C ILE A 100 12.64 -1.40 -0.44
N ASN A 101 11.63 -0.85 0.24
CA ASN A 101 11.38 -1.10 1.66
C ASN A 101 9.91 -0.84 2.03
N ALA A 102 9.45 -1.53 3.07
CA ALA A 102 8.27 -1.23 3.86
C ALA A 102 8.58 -1.56 5.32
N PHE A 103 7.84 -0.98 6.24
CA PHE A 103 8.09 -1.21 7.66
C PHE A 103 6.85 -0.95 8.51
N ALA A 104 6.75 -1.69 9.61
CA ALA A 104 5.81 -1.47 10.69
C ALA A 104 6.48 -0.65 11.81
N GLY A 105 6.01 0.57 12.02
CA GLY A 105 6.40 1.44 13.12
C GLY A 105 5.48 1.33 14.34
N PRO A 106 5.84 1.99 15.45
CA PRO A 106 5.03 2.01 16.67
C PRO A 106 3.66 2.66 16.41
N GLY A 107 2.65 2.30 17.20
CA GLY A 107 1.30 2.85 17.10
C GLY A 107 0.53 2.43 15.85
N GLY A 108 0.96 1.37 15.15
CA GLY A 108 0.31 0.87 13.94
C GLY A 108 0.58 1.72 12.68
N TYR A 109 1.64 2.53 12.68
CA TYR A 109 2.09 3.24 11.49
C TYR A 109 2.81 2.28 10.54
N ILE A 110 2.35 2.19 9.29
CA ILE A 110 2.95 1.36 8.24
C ILE A 110 3.40 2.26 7.11
N GLY A 111 4.72 2.31 6.90
CA GLY A 111 5.36 3.06 5.82
C GLY A 111 5.68 2.16 4.62
N VAL A 112 5.44 2.67 3.42
CA VAL A 112 5.77 2.00 2.16
C VAL A 112 6.59 2.95 1.31
N ASN A 113 7.81 2.55 0.96
CA ASN A 113 8.63 3.33 0.06
C ASN A 113 8.05 3.34 -1.35
N VAL A 114 8.13 4.49 -2.02
CA VAL A 114 7.60 4.67 -3.39
C VAL A 114 8.12 3.60 -4.34
N VAL A 115 9.41 3.25 -4.23
CA VAL A 115 10.01 2.26 -5.13
C VAL A 115 9.46 0.85 -4.89
N LEU A 116 9.14 0.47 -3.65
CA LEU A 116 8.46 -0.80 -3.40
C LEU A 116 7.10 -0.85 -4.09
N PHE A 117 6.31 0.24 -3.98
CA PHE A 117 5.01 0.33 -4.63
C PHE A 117 5.13 0.22 -6.16
N THR A 118 6.08 0.93 -6.77
CA THR A 118 6.28 0.92 -8.23
C THR A 118 6.93 -0.36 -8.74
N ASP A 119 7.68 -1.08 -7.91
CA ASP A 119 8.30 -2.36 -8.25
C ASP A 119 7.30 -3.52 -8.20
N ALA A 120 6.28 -3.45 -7.35
CA ALA A 120 5.19 -4.42 -7.35
C ALA A 120 4.49 -4.41 -8.73
N GLU A 121 4.35 -5.59 -9.35
CA GLU A 121 3.73 -5.74 -10.68
C GLU A 121 2.23 -6.00 -10.57
N ARG A 122 1.81 -6.64 -9.47
CA ARG A 122 0.43 -6.99 -9.15
C ARG A 122 -0.01 -6.36 -7.84
N GLU A 123 -1.29 -6.04 -7.72
CA GLU A 123 -1.86 -5.54 -6.47
C GLU A 123 -1.64 -6.51 -5.30
N SER A 124 -1.72 -7.81 -5.57
CA SER A 124 -1.50 -8.86 -4.58
C SER A 124 -0.07 -8.90 -4.04
N GLU A 125 0.94 -8.45 -4.80
CA GLU A 125 2.32 -8.34 -4.32
C GLU A 125 2.44 -7.21 -3.28
N LEU A 126 1.90 -6.03 -3.58
CA LEU A 126 1.83 -4.90 -2.64
C LEU A 126 1.01 -5.28 -1.40
N ALA A 127 -0.16 -5.90 -1.61
CA ALA A 127 -1.02 -6.35 -0.52
C ALA A 127 -0.34 -7.42 0.34
N GLY A 128 0.48 -8.30 -0.25
CA GLY A 128 1.28 -9.30 0.46
C GLY A 128 2.28 -8.67 1.42
N VAL A 129 3.00 -7.64 0.98
CA VAL A 129 3.92 -6.88 1.84
C VAL A 129 3.16 -6.18 2.95
N LEU A 130 2.07 -5.47 2.63
CA LEU A 130 1.24 -4.81 3.65
C LEU A 130 0.67 -5.79 4.68
N ALA A 131 0.25 -6.97 4.26
CA ALA A 131 -0.24 -8.02 5.16
C ALA A 131 0.87 -8.54 6.09
N HIS A 132 2.10 -8.65 5.61
CA HIS A 132 3.28 -8.98 6.38
C HIS A 132 3.56 -7.90 7.45
N GLU A 133 3.54 -6.62 7.08
CA GLU A 133 3.73 -5.51 8.04
C GLU A 133 2.60 -5.41 9.07
N ILE A 134 1.35 -5.62 8.65
CA ILE A 134 0.20 -5.72 9.56
C ILE A 134 0.40 -6.86 10.56
N ALA A 135 0.92 -8.01 10.11
CA ALA A 135 1.21 -9.14 10.99
C ALA A 135 2.30 -8.79 12.02
N HIS A 136 3.34 -8.05 11.65
CA HIS A 136 4.35 -7.56 12.61
C HIS A 136 3.72 -6.71 13.72
N VAL A 137 2.75 -5.86 13.40
CA VAL A 137 2.02 -5.05 14.39
C VAL A 137 1.12 -5.93 15.27
N THR A 138 0.27 -6.76 14.65
CA THR A 138 -0.70 -7.58 15.40
C THR A 138 -0.03 -8.61 16.30
N GLN A 139 1.13 -9.13 15.91
CA GLN A 139 1.97 -10.04 16.71
C GLN A 139 2.91 -9.28 17.67
N ARG A 140 2.84 -7.95 17.73
CA ARG A 140 3.60 -7.09 18.64
C ARG A 140 5.12 -7.31 18.57
N HIS A 141 5.67 -7.63 17.37
CA HIS A 141 7.08 -7.94 17.19
C HIS A 141 8.00 -6.81 17.65
N LEU A 142 7.63 -5.55 17.35
CA LEU A 142 8.38 -4.38 17.78
C LEU A 142 8.37 -4.23 19.31
N ALA A 143 7.20 -4.37 19.95
CA ALA A 143 7.08 -4.29 21.40
C ALA A 143 7.93 -5.34 22.11
N ARG A 144 7.91 -6.59 21.62
CA ARG A 144 8.75 -7.68 22.13
C ARG A 144 10.26 -7.40 21.98
N ALA A 145 10.67 -6.73 20.89
CA ALA A 145 12.06 -6.36 20.68
C ALA A 145 12.54 -5.25 21.65
N PHE A 146 11.65 -4.40 22.11
CA PHE A 146 11.96 -3.27 22.98
C PHE A 146 11.74 -3.53 24.48
N ASP A 147 11.29 -4.69 24.89
CA ASP A 147 11.02 -5.04 26.30
C ASP A 147 12.24 -4.87 27.23
N THR A 148 13.45 -4.80 26.66
CA THR A 148 14.71 -4.59 27.37
C THR A 148 15.22 -3.14 27.32
N ALA A 149 14.55 -2.24 26.60
CA ALA A 149 15.03 -0.88 26.31
C ALA A 149 14.57 0.21 27.33
N ASP A 150 14.24 -0.17 28.54
CA ASP A 150 13.53 0.58 29.60
C ASP A 150 14.20 1.92 30.04
N LYS A 151 15.30 2.35 29.42
CA LYS A 151 16.11 3.47 29.89
C LYS A 151 16.09 4.71 29.00
N LEU A 152 15.40 4.67 27.86
CA LEU A 152 15.37 5.81 26.94
C LEU A 152 14.11 6.64 27.11
N SER A 153 14.23 7.97 26.92
CA SER A 153 13.06 8.83 26.83
C SER A 153 12.25 8.51 25.57
N LEU A 154 10.95 8.81 25.60
CA LEU A 154 10.03 8.59 24.48
C LEU A 154 10.58 9.20 23.17
N ALA A 155 11.08 10.45 23.22
CA ALA A 155 11.63 11.14 22.05
C ALA A 155 12.90 10.45 21.52
N ASN A 156 13.78 9.99 22.39
CA ASN A 156 15.00 9.28 21.97
C ASN A 156 14.67 7.91 21.37
N THR A 157 13.68 7.20 21.91
CA THR A 157 13.21 5.93 21.34
C THR A 157 12.57 6.15 19.97
N ALA A 158 11.75 7.20 19.82
CA ALA A 158 11.13 7.52 18.52
C ALA A 158 12.19 7.92 17.48
N ALA A 159 13.17 8.73 17.85
CA ALA A 159 14.27 9.12 16.95
C ALA A 159 15.12 7.92 16.53
N LEU A 160 15.43 7.04 17.47
CA LEU A 160 16.17 5.81 17.18
C LEU A 160 15.42 4.89 16.22
N LEU A 161 14.11 4.70 16.44
CA LEU A 161 13.24 3.93 15.55
C LEU A 161 13.17 4.55 14.16
N ALA A 162 12.98 5.86 14.06
CA ALA A 162 12.97 6.56 12.79
C ALA A 162 14.29 6.36 12.02
N ALA A 163 15.42 6.49 12.71
CA ALA A 163 16.73 6.29 12.12
C ALA A 163 16.98 4.84 11.63
N ILE A 164 16.44 3.84 12.34
CA ILE A 164 16.61 2.42 11.99
C ILE A 164 15.66 2.00 10.88
N LEU A 165 14.37 2.34 10.98
CA LEU A 165 13.34 1.85 10.05
C LEU A 165 13.40 2.57 8.69
N ILE A 166 13.74 3.86 8.68
CA ILE A 166 13.78 4.66 7.46
C ILE A 166 15.22 4.85 6.98
N GLY A 167 16.18 4.75 7.88
CA GLY A 167 17.57 5.14 7.65
C GLY A 167 17.70 6.66 7.59
N THR A 168 18.91 7.17 7.69
CA THR A 168 19.15 8.59 7.46
C THR A 168 19.75 8.76 6.07
N GLN A 169 19.25 9.71 5.29
CA GLN A 169 19.84 10.10 4.00
C GLN A 169 21.20 10.80 4.21
N ASP A 170 21.42 11.35 5.40
CA ASP A 170 22.69 11.93 5.82
C ASP A 170 23.58 10.83 6.42
N GLY A 171 24.64 10.48 5.70
CA GLY A 171 25.58 9.41 6.08
C GLY A 171 26.23 9.59 7.45
N GLN A 172 26.36 10.82 7.97
CA GLN A 172 26.92 11.07 9.30
C GLN A 172 25.88 10.89 10.41
N ALA A 173 24.67 11.37 10.23
CA ALA A 173 23.58 11.17 11.19
C ALA A 173 23.15 9.71 11.24
N GLY A 174 23.14 9.00 10.11
CA GLY A 174 22.92 7.56 10.02
C GLY A 174 23.97 6.74 10.76
N ALA A 175 25.24 7.05 10.56
CA ALA A 175 26.32 6.39 11.27
C ALA A 175 26.26 6.64 12.80
N ALA A 176 25.90 7.85 13.22
CA ALA A 176 25.73 8.18 14.64
C ALA A 176 24.54 7.43 15.26
N ALA A 177 23.40 7.34 14.54
CA ALA A 177 22.22 6.60 15.00
C ALA A 177 22.49 5.07 15.05
N LEU A 178 23.17 4.51 14.06
CA LEU A 178 23.60 3.11 14.06
C LEU A 178 24.62 2.81 15.17
N THR A 179 25.52 3.75 15.46
CA THR A 179 26.47 3.63 16.57
C THR A 179 25.76 3.66 17.91
N ALA A 180 24.77 4.55 18.08
CA ALA A 180 23.94 4.59 19.28
C ALA A 180 23.06 3.33 19.42
N ALA A 181 22.48 2.85 18.34
CA ALA A 181 21.68 1.62 18.30
C ALA A 181 22.52 0.36 18.63
N SER A 182 23.74 0.29 18.11
CA SER A 182 24.67 -0.83 18.43
C SER A 182 25.20 -0.75 19.86
N ALA A 183 25.48 0.46 20.37
CA ALA A 183 25.90 0.65 21.77
C ALA A 183 24.80 0.25 22.78
N LEU A 184 23.54 0.38 22.39
CA LEU A 184 22.38 -0.01 23.19
C LEU A 184 21.94 -1.46 22.93
N SER A 185 22.66 -2.22 22.09
CA SER A 185 22.29 -3.57 21.65
C SER A 185 20.87 -3.70 21.07
N ILE A 186 20.33 -2.60 20.52
CA ILE A 186 18.95 -2.54 19.99
C ILE A 186 18.90 -3.03 18.55
N GLN A 187 19.95 -2.80 17.75
CA GLN A 187 20.00 -3.20 16.34
C GLN A 187 19.73 -4.69 16.12
N PRO A 188 20.35 -5.65 16.89
CA PRO A 188 20.03 -7.07 16.76
C PRO A 188 18.60 -7.41 17.18
N GLN A 189 17.96 -6.60 18.02
CA GLN A 189 16.60 -6.82 18.51
C GLN A 189 15.54 -6.36 17.49
N ILE A 190 15.85 -5.33 16.68
CA ILE A 190 14.98 -4.86 15.60
C ILE A 190 15.11 -5.71 14.34
N ASN A 191 16.26 -6.35 14.14
CA ASN A 191 16.37 -7.42 13.15
C ASN A 191 15.49 -8.57 13.61
N PHE A 192 14.25 -8.57 13.17
CA PHE A 192 13.26 -9.58 13.56
C PHE A 192 13.85 -10.98 13.45
N THR A 193 13.67 -11.79 14.49
CA THR A 193 14.16 -13.15 14.48
C THR A 193 13.54 -13.92 13.31
N ARG A 194 14.21 -14.95 12.82
CA ARG A 194 13.65 -15.83 11.78
C ARG A 194 12.28 -16.42 12.19
N ALA A 195 12.03 -16.54 13.48
CA ALA A 195 10.75 -17.01 14.00
C ALA A 195 9.66 -15.96 13.82
N ASN A 196 9.95 -14.69 14.13
CA ASN A 196 9.02 -13.57 13.93
C ASN A 196 8.67 -13.40 12.45
N GLU A 197 9.67 -13.53 11.54
CA GLU A 197 9.46 -13.46 10.11
C GLU A 197 8.50 -14.56 9.60
N LYS A 198 8.71 -15.81 10.03
CA LYS A 198 7.83 -16.93 9.69
C LYS A 198 6.43 -16.76 10.28
N GLU A 199 6.32 -16.18 11.47
CA GLU A 199 5.04 -15.86 12.09
C GLU A 199 4.31 -14.79 11.29
N ALA A 200 5.01 -13.70 10.89
CA ALA A 200 4.45 -12.63 10.05
C ALA A 200 4.02 -13.14 8.68
N ASP A 201 4.80 -14.02 8.04
CA ASP A 201 4.42 -14.65 6.77
C ASP A 201 3.12 -15.45 6.92
N ARG A 202 3.05 -16.31 7.96
CA ARG A 202 1.89 -17.17 8.22
C ARG A 202 0.61 -16.37 8.48
N VAL A 203 0.71 -15.36 9.35
CA VAL A 203 -0.43 -14.50 9.73
C VAL A 203 -0.82 -13.60 8.57
N GLY A 204 0.18 -13.04 7.88
CA GLY A 204 -0.01 -12.16 6.73
C GLY A 204 -0.69 -12.86 5.55
N ILE A 205 -0.28 -14.09 5.20
CA ILE A 205 -0.92 -14.86 4.11
C ILE A 205 -2.39 -15.13 4.43
N ARG A 206 -2.74 -15.40 5.68
CA ARG A 206 -4.13 -15.58 6.11
C ARG A 206 -4.94 -14.29 5.92
N ALA A 207 -4.40 -13.16 6.37
CA ALA A 207 -5.05 -11.86 6.19
C ALA A 207 -5.19 -11.50 4.70
N LEU A 208 -4.18 -11.81 3.89
CA LEU A 208 -4.17 -11.61 2.44
C LEU A 208 -5.30 -12.39 1.76
N ALA A 209 -5.38 -13.69 2.04
CA ALA A 209 -6.43 -14.57 1.52
C ALA A 209 -7.83 -14.18 2.01
N GLY A 210 -7.98 -13.89 3.32
CA GLY A 210 -9.22 -13.42 3.92
C GLY A 210 -9.72 -12.11 3.32
N ALA A 211 -8.82 -11.23 2.93
CA ALA A 211 -9.13 -10.00 2.21
C ALA A 211 -9.42 -10.22 0.72
N GLY A 212 -9.38 -11.46 0.21
CA GLY A 212 -9.69 -11.77 -1.19
C GLY A 212 -8.61 -11.31 -2.18
N TYR A 213 -7.36 -11.22 -1.74
CA TYR A 213 -6.20 -11.10 -2.61
C TYR A 213 -5.60 -12.47 -2.91
N ASP A 214 -4.87 -12.60 -4.03
CA ASP A 214 -4.13 -13.81 -4.35
C ASP A 214 -3.05 -14.05 -3.28
N PRO A 215 -3.11 -15.14 -2.48
CA PRO A 215 -2.14 -15.40 -1.43
C PRO A 215 -0.74 -15.68 -1.95
N HIS A 216 -0.57 -16.02 -3.24
CA HIS A 216 0.73 -16.17 -3.88
C HIS A 216 1.46 -14.83 -4.08
N GLY A 217 0.77 -13.69 -3.96
CA GLY A 217 1.38 -12.36 -4.10
C GLY A 217 2.55 -12.12 -3.16
N MET A 218 2.47 -12.59 -1.92
CA MET A 218 3.58 -12.47 -0.95
C MET A 218 4.81 -13.28 -1.40
N ALA A 219 4.63 -14.54 -1.75
CA ALA A 219 5.73 -15.40 -2.21
C ALA A 219 6.34 -14.86 -3.51
N GLY A 220 5.52 -14.43 -4.47
CA GLY A 220 5.96 -13.86 -5.74
C GLY A 220 6.81 -12.60 -5.54
N PHE A 221 6.41 -11.72 -4.63
CA PHE A 221 7.23 -10.54 -4.30
C PHE A 221 8.56 -10.92 -3.65
N PHE A 222 8.59 -11.90 -2.76
CA PHE A 222 9.82 -12.40 -2.15
C PHE A 222 10.79 -13.01 -3.17
N GLU A 223 10.28 -13.78 -4.13
CA GLU A 223 11.08 -14.33 -5.24
C GLU A 223 11.71 -13.22 -6.08
N LYS A 224 10.92 -12.19 -6.38
CA LYS A 224 11.37 -11.01 -7.12
C LYS A 224 12.48 -10.27 -6.39
N LEU A 225 12.31 -10.00 -5.09
CA LEU A 225 13.33 -9.38 -4.27
C LEU A 225 14.64 -10.20 -4.25
N GLN A 226 14.53 -11.53 -4.11
CA GLN A 226 15.70 -12.41 -4.11
C GLN A 226 16.40 -12.44 -5.48
N LYS A 227 15.62 -12.44 -6.57
CA LYS A 227 16.16 -12.34 -7.93
C LYS A 227 16.91 -11.02 -8.15
N ASN A 228 16.30 -9.91 -7.73
CA ASN A 228 16.91 -8.58 -7.82
C ASN A 228 18.19 -8.50 -7.01
N ALA A 229 18.22 -9.04 -5.78
CA ALA A 229 19.42 -9.07 -4.95
C ALA A 229 20.60 -9.79 -5.62
N LYS A 230 20.33 -10.87 -6.36
CA LYS A 230 21.35 -11.60 -7.13
C LYS A 230 21.87 -10.81 -8.34
N LEU A 231 21.03 -9.98 -8.95
CA LEU A 231 21.41 -9.18 -10.13
C LEU A 231 22.19 -7.91 -9.75
N TYR A 232 21.83 -7.27 -8.65
CA TYR A 232 22.45 -6.00 -8.20
C TYR A 232 23.69 -6.19 -7.31
N GLY A 233 24.08 -7.41 -6.98
CA GLY A 233 25.38 -7.85 -6.47
C GLY A 233 25.76 -7.33 -5.07
N THR A 234 26.11 -6.07 -4.92
CA THR A 234 26.77 -5.56 -3.70
C THR A 234 25.85 -4.85 -2.70
N ARG A 235 24.62 -4.52 -3.08
CA ARG A 235 23.64 -3.86 -2.20
C ARG A 235 22.27 -4.49 -2.39
N PRO A 236 21.92 -5.48 -1.55
CA PRO A 236 20.57 -6.05 -1.57
C PRO A 236 19.54 -4.97 -1.23
N PRO A 237 18.28 -5.11 -1.71
CA PRO A 237 17.18 -4.27 -1.28
C PRO A 237 17.13 -4.12 0.24
N GLU A 238 16.82 -2.93 0.76
CA GLU A 238 16.80 -2.63 2.20
C GLU A 238 15.83 -3.57 2.94
N PHE A 239 14.69 -3.89 2.31
CA PHE A 239 13.73 -4.86 2.82
C PHE A 239 14.38 -6.20 3.19
N LEU A 240 15.34 -6.69 2.43
CA LEU A 240 16.05 -7.94 2.74
C LEU A 240 17.00 -7.82 3.94
N SER A 241 17.40 -6.60 4.30
CA SER A 241 18.25 -6.35 5.46
C SER A 241 17.44 -6.36 6.76
N THR A 242 16.22 -5.82 6.72
CA THR A 242 15.28 -5.82 7.86
C THR A 242 14.45 -7.11 7.96
N HIS A 243 14.09 -7.69 6.80
CA HIS A 243 13.29 -8.92 6.64
C HIS A 243 14.04 -9.95 5.79
N PRO A 244 14.98 -10.72 6.35
CA PRO A 244 15.77 -11.67 5.59
C PRO A 244 14.90 -12.73 4.90
N VAL A 245 14.80 -12.65 3.56
CA VAL A 245 14.04 -13.60 2.74
C VAL A 245 14.93 -14.76 2.36
N THR A 246 14.66 -15.93 2.92
CA THR A 246 15.35 -17.18 2.62
C THR A 246 14.53 -18.02 1.64
N ILE A 247 15.19 -18.95 0.92
CA ILE A 247 14.51 -19.92 0.05
C ILE A 247 13.45 -20.70 0.83
N ASN A 248 13.72 -21.02 2.08
CA ASN A 248 12.77 -21.73 2.94
C ASN A 248 11.50 -20.88 3.24
N ARG A 249 11.64 -19.57 3.43
CA ARG A 249 10.47 -18.68 3.62
C ARG A 249 9.62 -18.63 2.35
N ILE A 250 10.26 -18.50 1.19
CA ILE A 250 9.55 -18.50 -0.10
C ILE A 250 8.78 -19.82 -0.27
N ALA A 251 9.44 -20.97 -0.10
CA ALA A 251 8.81 -22.27 -0.23
C ALA A 251 7.66 -22.48 0.77
N GLU A 252 7.83 -22.03 2.03
CA GLU A 252 6.79 -22.10 3.05
C GLU A 252 5.61 -21.19 2.71
N ALA A 253 5.86 -19.96 2.24
CA ALA A 253 4.82 -19.01 1.80
C ALA A 253 4.03 -19.56 0.61
N THR A 254 4.72 -20.12 -0.40
CA THR A 254 4.09 -20.77 -1.55
C THR A 254 3.20 -21.94 -1.11
N SER A 255 3.74 -22.86 -0.30
CA SER A 255 2.96 -24.02 0.17
C SER A 255 1.73 -23.62 1.01
N ARG A 256 1.83 -22.51 1.79
CA ARG A 256 0.67 -21.99 2.52
C ARG A 256 -0.34 -21.33 1.60
N ALA A 257 0.11 -20.63 0.55
CA ALA A 257 -0.76 -20.03 -0.43
C ALA A 257 -1.56 -21.08 -1.21
N GLU A 258 -0.96 -22.23 -1.53
CA GLU A 258 -1.63 -23.39 -2.18
C GLU A 258 -2.80 -23.97 -1.37
N ALA A 259 -2.85 -23.73 -0.06
CA ALA A 259 -3.95 -24.20 0.80
C ALA A 259 -5.25 -23.37 0.62
N TYR A 260 -5.18 -22.23 -0.05
CA TYR A 260 -6.32 -21.35 -0.33
C TYR A 260 -6.84 -21.55 -1.75
N PRO A 261 -8.15 -21.31 -1.97
CA PRO A 261 -8.71 -21.35 -3.32
C PRO A 261 -8.02 -20.33 -4.23
N ALA A 262 -7.90 -20.67 -5.50
CA ALA A 262 -7.44 -19.72 -6.51
C ALA A 262 -8.40 -18.50 -6.53
N VAL A 263 -7.83 -17.31 -6.47
CA VAL A 263 -8.59 -16.05 -6.56
C VAL A 263 -8.69 -15.69 -8.03
N GLU A 264 -9.92 -15.48 -8.54
CA GLU A 264 -10.11 -14.87 -9.84
C GLU A 264 -9.43 -13.50 -9.87
N GLN A 265 -8.73 -13.23 -10.97
CA GLN A 265 -7.99 -11.99 -11.14
C GLN A 265 -8.96 -10.81 -11.05
N THR A 266 -8.88 -10.06 -9.95
CA THR A 266 -9.66 -8.84 -9.75
C THR A 266 -9.16 -7.73 -10.69
N ASP A 267 -10.00 -6.72 -10.93
CA ASP A 267 -9.59 -5.54 -11.70
C ASP A 267 -8.51 -4.76 -10.93
N GLU A 268 -7.26 -4.99 -11.29
CA GLU A 268 -6.09 -4.30 -10.71
C GLU A 268 -5.87 -2.90 -11.33
N ARG A 269 -6.82 -2.38 -12.09
CA ARG A 269 -6.67 -1.13 -12.84
C ARG A 269 -6.34 0.06 -11.96
N GLU A 270 -7.01 0.20 -10.81
CA GLU A 270 -6.72 1.29 -9.88
C GLU A 270 -5.27 1.22 -9.37
N PHE A 271 -4.78 0.02 -9.04
CA PHE A 271 -3.39 -0.21 -8.68
C PHE A 271 -2.43 0.25 -9.78
N GLN A 272 -2.67 -0.20 -11.01
CA GLN A 272 -1.80 0.12 -12.14
C GLN A 272 -1.79 1.64 -12.47
N LEU A 273 -2.92 2.34 -12.29
CA LEU A 273 -2.98 3.79 -12.46
C LEU A 273 -2.19 4.52 -11.36
N MET A 274 -2.30 4.10 -10.10
CA MET A 274 -1.51 4.68 -9.01
C MET A 274 -0.01 4.41 -9.18
N ARG A 275 0.33 3.21 -9.63
CA ARG A 275 1.70 2.82 -9.98
C ARG A 275 2.26 3.69 -11.11
N ALA A 276 1.52 3.89 -12.20
CA ALA A 276 1.91 4.75 -13.31
C ALA A 276 2.13 6.21 -12.85
N LYS A 277 1.25 6.72 -11.99
CA LYS A 277 1.36 8.06 -11.41
C LYS A 277 2.66 8.23 -10.61
N LEU A 278 2.97 7.29 -9.71
CA LEU A 278 4.21 7.32 -8.93
C LEU A 278 5.46 7.18 -9.81
N ARG A 279 5.42 6.33 -10.83
CA ARG A 279 6.53 6.19 -11.79
C ARG A 279 6.83 7.51 -12.48
N VAL A 280 5.80 8.16 -13.02
CA VAL A 280 5.97 9.45 -13.72
C VAL A 280 6.51 10.53 -12.78
N ALA A 281 6.00 10.59 -11.54
CA ALA A 281 6.49 11.52 -10.53
C ALA A 281 7.96 11.27 -10.13
N GLY A 282 8.42 10.01 -10.19
CA GLY A 282 9.78 9.60 -9.83
C GLY A 282 10.83 9.72 -10.95
N TYR A 283 10.44 10.03 -12.19
CA TYR A 283 11.40 10.14 -13.30
C TYR A 283 12.29 11.38 -13.18
N GLU A 284 13.60 11.18 -13.21
CA GLU A 284 14.59 12.26 -13.20
C GLU A 284 14.54 13.09 -14.51
N SER A 285 14.22 12.46 -15.62
CA SER A 285 14.11 13.08 -16.93
C SER A 285 12.81 12.68 -17.65
N PRO A 286 11.65 13.28 -17.29
CA PRO A 286 10.36 12.95 -17.91
C PRO A 286 10.37 13.17 -19.44
N ARG A 287 11.17 14.11 -19.93
CA ARG A 287 11.29 14.40 -21.37
C ARG A 287 11.94 13.22 -22.11
N GLN A 288 13.00 12.63 -21.56
CA GLN A 288 13.65 11.47 -22.19
C GLN A 288 12.71 10.26 -22.18
N VAL A 289 12.06 10.03 -21.03
CA VAL A 289 11.07 8.94 -20.91
C VAL A 289 9.93 9.11 -21.89
N LEU A 290 9.43 10.34 -22.08
CA LEU A 290 8.39 10.61 -23.08
C LEU A 290 8.83 10.27 -24.51
N LEU A 291 10.07 10.62 -24.90
CA LEU A 291 10.61 10.30 -26.22
C LEU A 291 10.75 8.79 -26.42
N ASP A 292 11.20 8.08 -25.41
CA ASP A 292 11.32 6.62 -25.47
C ASP A 292 9.93 5.98 -25.50
N PHE A 293 8.98 6.49 -24.71
CA PHE A 293 7.59 6.03 -24.71
C PHE A 293 6.93 6.20 -26.08
N GLN A 294 7.12 7.36 -26.72
CA GLN A 294 6.62 7.61 -28.08
C GLN A 294 7.27 6.72 -29.13
N ARG A 295 8.56 6.40 -28.99
CA ARG A 295 9.27 5.48 -29.87
C ARG A 295 8.68 4.06 -29.81
N TYR A 296 8.31 3.58 -28.63
CA TYR A 296 7.79 2.23 -28.44
C TYR A 296 6.29 2.10 -28.69
N HIS A 297 5.51 3.11 -28.32
CA HIS A 297 4.05 3.09 -28.32
C HIS A 297 3.41 4.02 -29.38
N GLY A 298 4.21 4.80 -30.10
CA GLY A 298 3.73 5.84 -31.01
C GLY A 298 3.13 7.06 -30.32
N ASP A 299 2.72 8.06 -31.11
CA ASP A 299 2.14 9.32 -30.60
C ASP A 299 0.74 9.19 -29.98
N GLY A 300 0.12 8.02 -30.07
CA GLY A 300 -1.18 7.71 -29.46
C GLY A 300 -1.12 7.28 -28.01
N GLY A 301 0.09 7.01 -27.47
CA GLY A 301 0.28 6.63 -26.08
C GLY A 301 -0.03 5.17 -25.76
N GLY A 302 0.08 4.26 -26.74
CA GLY A 302 -0.14 2.84 -26.56
C GLY A 302 -1.59 2.38 -26.75
N SER A 303 -1.84 1.09 -26.60
CA SER A 303 -3.14 0.45 -26.80
C SER A 303 -3.96 0.30 -25.52
N GLY A 304 -3.28 0.19 -24.37
CA GLY A 304 -3.89 0.01 -23.05
C GLY A 304 -4.33 1.31 -22.38
N GLU A 305 -5.28 1.24 -21.47
CA GLU A 305 -5.74 2.41 -20.71
C GLU A 305 -4.66 2.93 -19.76
N VAL A 306 -3.92 2.05 -19.10
CA VAL A 306 -2.84 2.41 -18.17
C VAL A 306 -1.69 3.07 -18.93
N GLU A 307 -1.32 2.55 -20.09
CA GLU A 307 -0.30 3.15 -20.96
C GLU A 307 -0.70 4.57 -21.39
N ARG A 308 -1.95 4.76 -21.84
CA ARG A 308 -2.45 6.09 -22.21
C ARG A 308 -2.52 7.04 -21.03
N TYR A 309 -2.85 6.54 -19.83
CA TYR A 309 -2.82 7.34 -18.62
C TYR A 309 -1.39 7.80 -18.28
N GLU A 310 -0.43 6.89 -18.28
CA GLU A 310 1.00 7.21 -18.09
C GLU A 310 1.48 8.22 -19.12
N TYR A 311 1.11 8.03 -20.39
CA TYR A 311 1.43 8.97 -21.47
C TYR A 311 0.85 10.37 -21.23
N ALA A 312 -0.40 10.49 -20.80
CA ALA A 312 -1.01 11.77 -20.47
C ALA A 312 -0.27 12.47 -19.33
N LEU A 313 0.16 11.72 -18.31
CA LEU A 313 0.96 12.25 -17.19
C LEU A 313 2.35 12.71 -17.66
N LEU A 314 3.01 11.95 -18.53
CA LEU A 314 4.30 12.32 -19.13
C LEU A 314 4.19 13.60 -19.98
N LEU A 315 3.12 13.73 -20.77
CA LEU A 315 2.84 14.94 -21.53
C LEU A 315 2.65 16.16 -20.59
N ALA A 316 1.89 16.00 -19.51
CA ALA A 316 1.70 17.04 -18.50
C ALA A 316 3.02 17.42 -17.82
N ALA A 317 3.80 16.44 -17.37
CA ALA A 317 5.11 16.65 -16.76
C ALA A 317 6.11 17.38 -17.69
N THR A 318 5.92 17.26 -19.02
CA THR A 318 6.73 17.96 -20.04
C THR A 318 6.07 19.24 -20.56
N LYS A 319 5.04 19.75 -19.85
CA LYS A 319 4.32 21.00 -20.17
C LYS A 319 3.52 20.96 -21.49
N GLN A 320 3.23 19.77 -22.01
CA GLN A 320 2.38 19.60 -23.20
C GLN A 320 0.90 19.43 -22.79
N HIS A 321 0.39 20.38 -21.99
CA HIS A 321 -0.92 20.27 -21.31
C HIS A 321 -2.09 20.09 -22.28
N ALA A 322 -2.09 20.74 -23.44
CA ALA A 322 -3.17 20.59 -24.42
C ALA A 322 -3.29 19.14 -24.94
N ARG A 323 -2.14 18.53 -25.27
CA ARG A 323 -2.09 17.11 -25.70
C ARG A 323 -2.45 16.16 -24.54
N ALA A 324 -1.92 16.43 -23.35
CA ALA A 324 -2.23 15.67 -22.13
C ALA A 324 -3.74 15.68 -21.86
N ALA A 325 -4.39 16.83 -21.94
CA ALA A 325 -5.83 16.98 -21.75
C ALA A 325 -6.63 16.22 -22.80
N GLU A 326 -6.18 16.18 -24.05
CA GLU A 326 -6.84 15.40 -25.12
C GLU A 326 -6.84 13.91 -24.81
N VAL A 327 -5.67 13.34 -24.43
CA VAL A 327 -5.54 11.93 -24.07
C VAL A 327 -6.40 11.62 -22.84
N MET A 328 -6.34 12.47 -21.81
CA MET A 328 -7.08 12.26 -20.56
C MET A 328 -8.61 12.37 -20.76
N ARG A 329 -9.10 13.25 -21.66
CA ARG A 329 -10.52 13.31 -22.03
C ARG A 329 -11.01 12.02 -22.68
N ARG A 330 -10.19 11.41 -23.54
CA ARG A 330 -10.54 10.12 -24.17
C ARG A 330 -10.64 9.00 -23.13
N LEU A 331 -9.73 8.94 -22.16
CA LEU A 331 -9.80 8.01 -21.04
C LEU A 331 -11.05 8.23 -20.20
N HIS A 332 -11.32 9.48 -19.81
CA HIS A 332 -12.52 9.85 -19.06
C HIS A 332 -13.82 9.57 -19.83
N ALA A 333 -13.84 9.72 -21.16
CA ALA A 333 -15.01 9.40 -21.98
C ALA A 333 -15.30 7.88 -21.99
N GLY A 334 -14.25 7.05 -21.86
CA GLY A 334 -14.37 5.57 -21.79
C GLY A 334 -14.81 5.07 -20.41
N ASP A 335 -14.42 5.75 -19.35
CA ASP A 335 -14.80 5.44 -17.95
C ASP A 335 -14.99 6.74 -17.16
N ARG A 336 -16.25 7.23 -17.17
CA ARG A 336 -16.61 8.53 -16.58
C ARG A 336 -16.54 8.54 -15.05
N ASP A 337 -16.66 7.38 -14.42
CA ASP A 337 -16.69 7.26 -12.97
C ASP A 337 -15.28 7.04 -12.38
N ARG A 338 -14.28 6.87 -13.22
CA ARG A 338 -12.89 6.68 -12.79
C ARG A 338 -12.32 7.97 -12.20
N LEU A 339 -12.18 8.00 -10.88
CA LEU A 339 -11.71 9.18 -10.16
C LEU A 339 -10.32 9.64 -10.61
N ALA A 340 -9.39 8.72 -10.89
CA ALA A 340 -8.06 9.05 -11.39
C ALA A 340 -8.09 9.85 -12.71
N TYR A 341 -9.03 9.55 -13.61
CA TYR A 341 -9.17 10.28 -14.88
C TYR A 341 -9.77 11.67 -14.67
N ARG A 342 -10.76 11.77 -13.76
CA ARG A 342 -11.37 13.06 -13.40
C ARG A 342 -10.36 14.01 -12.76
N LEU A 343 -9.65 13.53 -11.75
CA LEU A 343 -8.62 14.31 -11.05
C LEU A 343 -7.46 14.67 -11.98
N GLY A 344 -7.00 13.68 -12.78
CA GLY A 344 -5.97 13.91 -13.79
C GLY A 344 -6.34 14.96 -14.80
N LEU A 345 -7.57 14.93 -15.34
CA LEU A 345 -8.05 15.92 -16.30
C LEU A 345 -8.21 17.30 -15.65
N GLY A 346 -8.83 17.37 -14.47
CA GLY A 346 -8.99 18.62 -13.73
C GLY A 346 -7.65 19.31 -13.46
N ARG A 347 -6.66 18.56 -12.99
CA ARG A 347 -5.30 19.06 -12.73
C ARG A 347 -4.63 19.55 -14.01
N ILE A 348 -4.65 18.77 -15.09
CA ILE A 348 -4.04 19.15 -16.36
C ILE A 348 -4.68 20.41 -16.91
N LEU A 349 -6.00 20.57 -16.82
CA LEU A 349 -6.72 21.77 -17.26
C LEU A 349 -6.35 23.00 -16.41
N ALA A 350 -6.24 22.84 -15.09
CA ALA A 350 -5.82 23.91 -14.18
C ALA A 350 -4.39 24.37 -14.48
N GLU A 351 -3.46 23.44 -14.71
CA GLU A 351 -2.07 23.72 -15.09
C GLU A 351 -1.95 24.37 -16.48
N ASP A 352 -2.91 24.13 -17.39
CA ASP A 352 -3.03 24.77 -18.71
C ASP A 352 -3.69 26.15 -18.63
N GLY A 353 -4.03 26.64 -17.44
CA GLY A 353 -4.73 27.91 -17.22
C GLY A 353 -6.23 27.89 -17.58
N LYS A 354 -6.77 26.72 -17.91
CA LYS A 354 -8.20 26.52 -18.21
C LYS A 354 -9.00 26.31 -16.94
N LEU A 355 -9.07 27.35 -16.08
CA LEU A 355 -9.59 27.24 -14.73
C LEU A 355 -11.08 26.87 -14.68
N GLU A 356 -11.95 27.49 -15.53
CA GLU A 356 -13.38 27.19 -15.53
C GLU A 356 -13.68 25.72 -15.94
N PRO A 357 -13.09 25.15 -17.00
CA PRO A 357 -13.21 23.73 -17.30
C PRO A 357 -12.69 22.82 -16.17
N ALA A 358 -11.60 23.19 -15.49
CA ALA A 358 -11.07 22.43 -14.35
C ALA A 358 -12.07 22.46 -13.17
N LEU A 359 -12.62 23.62 -12.84
CA LEU A 359 -13.63 23.80 -11.80
C LEU A 359 -14.91 22.99 -12.09
N SER A 360 -15.37 22.94 -13.35
CA SER A 360 -16.50 22.09 -13.74
C SER A 360 -16.21 20.62 -13.46
N MET A 361 -15.03 20.14 -13.84
CA MET A 361 -14.62 18.75 -13.62
C MET A 361 -14.57 18.39 -12.12
N TYR A 362 -14.03 19.28 -11.28
CA TYR A 362 -14.00 19.04 -9.84
C TYR A 362 -15.40 19.12 -9.20
N ARG A 363 -16.26 20.04 -9.63
CA ARG A 363 -17.63 20.15 -9.15
C ARG A 363 -18.44 18.88 -9.44
N GLU A 364 -18.37 18.40 -10.69
CA GLU A 364 -19.00 17.13 -11.09
C GLU A 364 -18.41 15.93 -10.32
N SER A 365 -17.14 16.01 -9.95
CA SER A 365 -16.51 14.97 -9.13
C SER A 365 -16.98 15.01 -7.68
N LEU A 366 -17.24 16.21 -7.12
CA LEU A 366 -17.79 16.37 -5.77
C LEU A 366 -19.24 15.88 -5.67
N GLU A 367 -20.03 15.96 -6.75
CA GLU A 367 -21.39 15.36 -6.77
C GLU A 367 -21.35 13.83 -6.59
N LEU A 368 -20.31 13.17 -7.12
CA LEU A 368 -20.12 11.72 -6.99
C LEU A 368 -19.35 11.33 -5.71
N TYR A 369 -18.48 12.21 -5.24
CA TYR A 369 -17.55 11.97 -4.13
C TYR A 369 -17.53 13.17 -3.17
N PRO A 370 -18.63 13.47 -2.46
CA PRO A 370 -18.81 14.75 -1.73
C PRO A 370 -17.81 14.94 -0.57
N ASP A 371 -17.37 13.87 0.06
CA ASP A 371 -16.51 13.92 1.26
C ASP A 371 -15.03 13.56 0.95
N GLU A 372 -14.67 13.43 -0.33
CA GLU A 372 -13.32 13.01 -0.69
C GLU A 372 -12.36 14.19 -0.74
N ILE A 373 -11.45 14.25 0.24
CA ILE A 373 -10.43 15.29 0.36
C ILE A 373 -9.57 15.44 -0.91
N ILE A 374 -9.37 14.33 -1.65
CA ILE A 374 -8.61 14.33 -2.91
C ILE A 374 -9.30 15.05 -4.05
N VAL A 375 -10.59 15.36 -3.91
CA VAL A 375 -11.37 16.19 -4.82
C VAL A 375 -11.47 17.62 -4.26
N ILE A 376 -11.74 17.74 -2.96
CA ILE A 376 -11.94 19.04 -2.28
C ILE A 376 -10.71 19.92 -2.37
N LEU A 377 -9.51 19.39 -2.06
CA LEU A 377 -8.27 20.18 -2.05
C LEU A 377 -7.90 20.76 -3.42
N PRO A 378 -7.84 19.99 -4.53
CA PRO A 378 -7.53 20.56 -5.83
C PRO A 378 -8.64 21.50 -6.34
N TYR A 379 -9.91 21.27 -5.97
CA TYR A 379 -11.01 22.18 -6.26
C TYR A 379 -10.81 23.54 -5.57
N ALA A 380 -10.60 23.53 -4.25
CA ALA A 380 -10.35 24.75 -3.48
C ALA A 380 -9.11 25.51 -4.00
N ASN A 381 -8.01 24.82 -4.27
CA ASN A 381 -6.80 25.42 -4.83
C ASN A 381 -7.07 26.06 -6.20
N THR A 382 -7.90 25.43 -7.03
CA THR A 382 -8.26 25.97 -8.34
C THR A 382 -9.18 27.19 -8.22
N LEU A 383 -10.12 27.19 -7.26
CA LEU A 383 -10.96 28.37 -6.93
C LEU A 383 -10.09 29.54 -6.47
N MET A 384 -9.15 29.32 -5.58
CA MET A 384 -8.21 30.36 -5.12
C MET A 384 -7.40 30.92 -6.30
N THR A 385 -6.91 30.04 -7.19
CA THR A 385 -6.17 30.45 -8.40
C THR A 385 -7.05 31.27 -9.36
N ALA A 386 -8.35 30.97 -9.43
CA ALA A 386 -9.34 31.71 -10.22
C ALA A 386 -9.81 33.01 -9.55
N GLY A 387 -9.33 33.34 -8.36
CA GLY A 387 -9.75 34.52 -7.60
C GLY A 387 -11.12 34.38 -6.92
N LYS A 388 -11.70 33.18 -6.88
CA LYS A 388 -13.01 32.84 -6.28
C LYS A 388 -12.86 32.44 -4.81
N ASN A 389 -12.22 33.29 -4.00
CA ASN A 389 -11.83 32.95 -2.64
C ASN A 389 -13.01 32.64 -1.72
N GLU A 390 -14.17 33.31 -1.92
CA GLU A 390 -15.37 33.07 -1.10
C GLU A 390 -15.99 31.67 -1.34
N GLU A 391 -15.81 31.12 -2.54
CA GLU A 391 -16.28 29.75 -2.85
C GLU A 391 -15.31 28.67 -2.38
N ALA A 392 -14.06 29.04 -2.05
CA ALA A 392 -13.01 28.10 -1.65
C ALA A 392 -13.04 27.77 -0.14
N TYR A 393 -13.79 28.52 0.67
CA TYR A 393 -14.02 28.34 2.10
C TYR A 393 -15.41 27.79 2.37
#